data_da79754597ae1a16edcd4cbcb154189e
#
_entry.id   da79754597ae1a16edcd4cbcb154189e
#
_cell.length_a   1.000
_cell.length_b   1.000
_cell.length_c   1.000
_cell.angle_alpha   90.00
_cell.angle_beta   90.00
_cell.angle_gamma   90.00
#
_symmetry.space_group_name_H-M   'P 1'
#
loop_
_entity.id
_entity.type
_entity.pdbx_description
1 polymer ?
#
loop_
_entity_poly.entity_id
_entity_poly.type
_entity_poly.pdbx_seq_one_letter_code
_entity_poly.pdbx_strand_id
1 'polypeptide(L)'
;APAAAFADDGRLGFVETISVLNRQPQDFGWRETIVFFNDSERFEFANPAEAVDPRSGVICFPNNFDFGGRTMAEGCLRVTCLASHAAWAALPEPEYRAAKQRWFDAAVASARRFLAPVGPGVLEAATVATDMFTPLTVQRYTGHLRGAIYGAPRKIRDGRTPYNNLILIGTDQGYLGITGSMLSGIMMANQHVLQAR
;
A
#
# COMPACT_ATOMS: atom_id res chain seq x y z
N ALA A 1 -33.65 1.71 6.29
CA ALA A 1 -32.64 1.73 7.34
C ALA A 1 -31.24 1.84 6.73
N PRO A 2 -30.52 2.95 6.90
CA PRO A 2 -29.20 3.15 6.28
C PRO A 2 -28.07 2.33 6.92
N ALA A 3 -28.26 1.75 8.10
CA ALA A 3 -27.19 1.08 8.86
C ALA A 3 -26.63 -0.18 8.19
N ALA A 4 -27.39 -0.90 7.38
CA ALA A 4 -26.92 -2.12 6.72
C ALA A 4 -25.99 -1.83 5.52
N ALA A 5 -26.01 -0.63 4.95
CA ALA A 5 -25.17 -0.26 3.82
C ALA A 5 -23.70 0.00 4.22
N PHE A 6 -23.41 0.23 5.49
CA PHE A 6 -22.08 0.53 6.02
C PHE A 6 -21.46 -0.64 6.82
N ALA A 7 -22.11 -1.80 6.85
CA ALA A 7 -21.63 -2.97 7.59
C ALA A 7 -20.42 -3.66 6.95
N ASP A 8 -20.09 -3.33 5.71
CA ASP A 8 -19.06 -3.96 4.90
C ASP A 8 -17.87 -3.00 4.69
N ASP A 9 -17.29 -2.57 5.79
CA ASP A 9 -16.13 -1.69 5.79
C ASP A 9 -14.85 -2.43 5.35
N GLY A 10 -14.01 -1.75 4.59
CA GLY A 10 -12.73 -2.31 4.17
C GLY A 10 -11.83 -2.60 5.37
N ARG A 11 -11.16 -3.75 5.33
CA ARG A 11 -10.25 -4.21 6.39
C ARG A 11 -8.82 -4.44 5.93
N LEU A 12 -8.57 -4.41 4.61
CA LEU A 12 -7.22 -4.59 4.08
C LEU A 12 -6.44 -3.30 4.22
N GLY A 13 -5.47 -3.34 5.10
CA GLY A 13 -4.46 -2.34 5.27
C GLY A 13 -3.09 -2.84 4.83
N PHE A 14 -2.14 -1.94 4.76
CA PHE A 14 -0.76 -2.23 4.38
C PHE A 14 0.20 -1.51 5.30
N VAL A 15 1.36 -2.11 5.48
CA VAL A 15 2.57 -1.38 5.85
C VAL A 15 3.38 -1.12 4.60
N GLU A 16 4.11 -0.03 4.60
CA GLU A 16 5.12 0.24 3.59
C GLU A 16 6.40 0.70 4.26
N THR A 17 7.47 -0.08 4.06
CA THR A 17 8.81 0.33 4.47
C THR A 17 9.42 1.22 3.39
N ILE A 18 10.19 2.20 3.81
CA ILE A 18 10.95 3.09 2.95
C ILE A 18 12.39 3.08 3.43
N SER A 19 13.30 2.71 2.56
CA SER A 19 14.75 2.83 2.78
C SER A 19 15.30 3.81 1.76
N VAL A 20 15.88 4.91 2.23
CA VAL A 20 16.62 5.87 1.42
C VAL A 20 18.07 5.44 1.39
N LEU A 21 18.65 5.35 0.18
CA LEU A 21 19.98 4.80 -0.06
C LEU A 21 20.90 5.85 -0.67
N ASN A 22 22.18 5.84 -0.30
CA ASN A 22 23.21 6.68 -0.92
C ASN A 22 23.74 6.12 -2.27
N ARG A 23 23.10 5.06 -2.77
CA ARG A 23 23.38 4.39 -4.06
C ARG A 23 22.09 4.15 -4.81
N GLN A 24 22.18 4.05 -6.13
CA GLN A 24 21.03 3.69 -6.95
C GLN A 24 20.71 2.18 -6.82
N PRO A 25 19.45 1.74 -6.91
CA PRO A 25 19.09 0.32 -6.89
C PRO A 25 19.84 -0.52 -7.92
N GLN A 26 20.15 0.05 -9.07
CA GLN A 26 20.91 -0.59 -10.15
C GLN A 26 22.35 -0.95 -9.76
N ASP A 27 22.96 -0.23 -8.81
CA ASP A 27 24.30 -0.51 -8.29
C ASP A 27 24.33 -1.80 -7.45
N PHE A 28 23.16 -2.25 -6.99
CA PHE A 28 22.95 -3.53 -6.31
C PHE A 28 22.52 -4.66 -7.26
N GLY A 29 22.38 -4.35 -8.56
CA GLY A 29 21.84 -5.28 -9.56
C GLY A 29 20.32 -5.33 -9.62
N TRP A 30 19.61 -4.46 -8.88
CA TRP A 30 18.15 -4.39 -8.85
C TRP A 30 17.65 -3.46 -9.95
N ARG A 31 17.17 -4.04 -11.05
CA ARG A 31 16.82 -3.31 -12.27
C ARG A 31 15.32 -3.22 -12.53
N GLU A 32 14.54 -4.02 -11.84
CA GLU A 32 13.08 -4.03 -11.91
C GLU A 32 12.52 -2.74 -11.30
N THR A 33 11.37 -2.27 -11.80
CA THR A 33 10.62 -1.17 -11.17
C THR A 33 9.78 -1.68 -10.02
N ILE A 34 9.13 -2.84 -10.23
CA ILE A 34 8.24 -3.49 -9.26
C ILE A 34 8.47 -5.00 -9.32
N VAL A 35 8.56 -5.62 -8.14
CA VAL A 35 8.61 -7.08 -7.98
C VAL A 35 7.49 -7.50 -7.03
N PHE A 36 6.57 -8.31 -7.51
CA PHE A 36 5.61 -9.01 -6.64
C PHE A 36 6.24 -10.29 -6.13
N PHE A 37 6.16 -10.54 -4.84
CA PHE A 37 6.71 -11.76 -4.25
C PHE A 37 5.70 -12.50 -3.38
N ASN A 38 5.84 -13.82 -3.31
CA ASN A 38 5.08 -14.68 -2.41
C ASN A 38 5.92 -15.89 -2.00
N ASP A 39 6.02 -16.14 -0.69
CA ASP A 39 6.77 -17.21 -0.07
C ASP A 39 5.84 -18.18 0.70
N SER A 40 4.60 -18.28 0.29
CA SER A 40 3.63 -19.22 0.83
C SER A 40 3.13 -20.15 -0.27
N GLU A 41 2.68 -21.36 0.09
CA GLU A 41 2.11 -22.33 -0.86
C GLU A 41 0.91 -21.77 -1.62
N ARG A 42 0.13 -20.91 -0.96
CA ARG A 42 -0.99 -20.19 -1.54
C ARG A 42 -0.85 -18.71 -1.25
N PHE A 43 -1.11 -17.88 -2.26
CA PHE A 43 -1.25 -16.44 -2.05
C PHE A 43 -2.55 -16.17 -1.29
N GLU A 44 -2.40 -15.59 -0.10
CA GLU A 44 -3.52 -15.21 0.76
C GLU A 44 -3.71 -13.70 0.74
N PHE A 45 -4.80 -13.25 0.15
CA PHE A 45 -5.20 -11.85 0.16
C PHE A 45 -6.27 -11.65 1.23
N ALA A 46 -5.84 -11.65 2.49
CA ALA A 46 -6.70 -11.54 3.65
C ALA A 46 -6.09 -10.61 4.71
N ASN A 47 -6.93 -10.12 5.62
CA ASN A 47 -6.43 -9.37 6.77
C ASN A 47 -5.57 -10.29 7.65
N PRO A 48 -4.28 -9.99 7.86
CA PRO A 48 -3.41 -10.89 8.63
C PRO A 48 -3.81 -10.98 10.09
N ALA A 49 -3.56 -12.13 10.70
CA ALA A 49 -3.78 -12.36 12.13
C ALA A 49 -2.80 -11.55 12.99
N GLU A 50 -1.57 -11.40 12.51
CA GLU A 50 -0.53 -10.57 13.13
C GLU A 50 -0.54 -9.14 12.55
N ALA A 51 0.30 -8.28 13.10
CA ALA A 51 0.37 -6.89 12.66
C ALA A 51 0.78 -6.74 11.19
N VAL A 52 1.62 -7.64 10.67
CA VAL A 52 2.09 -7.69 9.27
C VAL A 52 2.19 -9.12 8.78
N ASP A 53 1.87 -9.37 7.52
CA ASP A 53 2.23 -10.62 6.83
C ASP A 53 3.41 -10.37 5.86
N PRO A 54 4.65 -10.70 6.26
CA PRO A 54 5.82 -10.47 5.43
C PRO A 54 6.06 -11.58 4.38
N ARG A 55 5.20 -12.62 4.30
CA ARG A 55 5.37 -13.74 3.36
C ARG A 55 5.08 -13.34 1.93
N SER A 56 4.28 -12.30 1.72
CA SER A 56 3.99 -11.79 0.40
C SER A 56 3.92 -10.27 0.38
N GLY A 57 4.21 -9.69 -0.78
CA GLY A 57 4.19 -8.24 -0.89
C GLY A 57 4.67 -7.73 -2.25
N VAL A 58 4.98 -6.45 -2.24
CA VAL A 58 5.47 -5.73 -3.41
C VAL A 58 6.74 -4.99 -3.04
N ILE A 59 7.79 -5.21 -3.81
CA ILE A 59 9.01 -4.43 -3.77
C ILE A 59 8.92 -3.38 -4.87
N CYS A 60 9.24 -2.13 -4.57
CA CYS A 60 9.23 -1.05 -5.54
C CYS A 60 10.55 -0.28 -5.47
N PHE A 61 11.13 -0.06 -6.65
CA PHE A 61 12.30 0.80 -6.86
C PHE A 61 11.89 2.02 -7.70
N PRO A 62 11.46 3.13 -7.07
CA PRO A 62 11.03 4.33 -7.79
C PRO A 62 12.08 4.86 -8.75
N ASN A 63 13.37 4.70 -8.43
CA ASN A 63 14.49 5.13 -9.27
C ASN A 63 14.53 4.49 -10.67
N ASN A 64 13.94 3.30 -10.81
CA ASN A 64 14.00 2.53 -12.05
C ASN A 64 12.85 2.86 -13.02
N PHE A 65 11.90 3.74 -12.64
CA PHE A 65 10.91 4.28 -13.57
C PHE A 65 11.59 5.26 -14.54
N ASP A 66 11.05 5.34 -15.74
CA ASP A 66 11.52 6.34 -16.73
C ASP A 66 10.96 7.73 -16.38
N PHE A 67 11.85 8.64 -16.04
CA PHE A 67 11.54 10.04 -15.76
C PHE A 67 12.00 10.98 -16.88
N GLY A 68 12.11 10.48 -18.11
CA GLY A 68 12.56 11.29 -19.27
C GLY A 68 13.99 11.78 -19.12
N GLY A 69 14.90 10.91 -18.70
CA GLY A 69 16.33 11.20 -18.53
C GLY A 69 16.68 11.90 -17.20
N ARG A 70 15.71 12.17 -16.32
CA ARG A 70 16.01 12.66 -14.97
C ARG A 70 16.28 11.49 -14.03
N THR A 71 17.25 11.63 -13.15
CA THR A 71 17.57 10.67 -12.09
C THR A 71 17.23 11.25 -10.72
N MET A 72 16.79 10.40 -9.80
CA MET A 72 16.64 10.77 -8.39
C MET A 72 18.03 10.83 -7.74
N ALA A 73 18.25 11.76 -6.82
CA ALA A 73 19.54 11.94 -6.14
C ALA A 73 19.88 10.73 -5.25
N GLU A 74 18.91 10.29 -4.45
CA GLU A 74 19.05 9.14 -3.58
C GLU A 74 18.36 7.91 -4.19
N GLY A 75 18.89 6.71 -3.86
CA GLY A 75 18.23 5.46 -4.14
C GLY A 75 17.06 5.24 -3.19
N CYS A 76 16.08 4.46 -3.62
CA CYS A 76 14.92 4.14 -2.79
C CYS A 76 14.52 2.67 -2.96
N LEU A 77 14.40 1.97 -1.83
CA LEU A 77 13.79 0.65 -1.73
C LEU A 77 12.52 0.78 -0.90
N ARG A 78 11.39 0.34 -1.46
CA ARG A 78 10.10 0.29 -0.77
C ARG A 78 9.59 -1.14 -0.76
N VAL A 79 9.07 -1.58 0.39
CA VAL A 79 8.43 -2.90 0.52
C VAL A 79 7.06 -2.71 1.15
N THR A 80 6.03 -3.17 0.44
CA THR A 80 4.65 -3.11 0.89
C THR A 80 4.17 -4.52 1.23
N CYS A 81 3.63 -4.72 2.44
CA CYS A 81 3.06 -5.99 2.90
C CYS A 81 1.67 -5.76 3.48
N LEU A 82 0.83 -6.80 3.48
CA LEU A 82 -0.47 -6.76 4.15
C LEU A 82 -0.31 -6.53 5.65
N ALA A 83 -1.21 -5.74 6.23
CA ALA A 83 -1.15 -5.39 7.65
C ALA A 83 -2.54 -5.27 8.30
N SER A 84 -2.62 -5.64 9.57
CA SER A 84 -3.83 -5.59 10.39
C SER A 84 -3.91 -4.27 11.16
N HIS A 85 -4.88 -3.41 10.82
CA HIS A 85 -5.14 -2.20 11.61
C HIS A 85 -5.42 -2.51 13.08
N ALA A 86 -6.20 -3.55 13.36
CA ALA A 86 -6.58 -3.90 14.73
C ALA A 86 -5.36 -4.29 15.58
N ALA A 87 -4.43 -5.06 15.01
CA ALA A 87 -3.20 -5.43 15.71
C ALA A 87 -2.31 -4.21 15.99
N TRP A 88 -2.19 -3.28 15.03
CA TRP A 88 -1.45 -2.04 15.25
C TRP A 88 -2.11 -1.11 16.26
N ALA A 89 -3.44 -1.00 16.23
CA ALA A 89 -4.20 -0.13 17.14
C ALA A 89 -4.21 -0.63 18.60
N ALA A 90 -3.95 -1.91 18.81
CA ALA A 90 -3.87 -2.51 20.14
C ALA A 90 -2.54 -2.24 20.87
N LEU A 91 -1.51 -1.75 20.16
CA LEU A 91 -0.17 -1.53 20.72
C LEU A 91 -0.09 -0.20 21.50
N PRO A 92 0.37 -0.22 22.76
CA PRO A 92 0.75 1.00 23.47
C PRO A 92 1.93 1.71 22.78
N GLU A 93 2.06 3.02 22.97
CA GLU A 93 3.07 3.83 22.24
C GLU A 93 4.51 3.30 22.31
N PRO A 94 5.05 2.84 23.45
CA PRO A 94 6.40 2.27 23.46
C PRO A 94 6.52 1.00 22.62
N GLU A 95 5.52 0.13 22.69
CA GLU A 95 5.47 -1.13 21.94
C GLU A 95 5.24 -0.88 20.45
N TYR A 96 4.47 0.15 20.09
CA TYR A 96 4.24 0.55 18.70
C TYR A 96 5.56 0.89 17.99
N ARG A 97 6.43 1.67 18.62
CA ARG A 97 7.74 2.01 18.04
C ARG A 97 8.64 0.80 17.85
N ALA A 98 8.69 -0.06 18.87
CA ALA A 98 9.46 -1.31 18.80
C ALA A 98 8.89 -2.25 17.71
N ALA A 99 7.57 -2.33 17.59
CA ALA A 99 6.92 -3.10 16.55
C ALA A 99 7.21 -2.55 15.15
N LYS A 100 7.22 -1.22 14.95
CA LYS A 100 7.62 -0.60 13.67
C LYS A 100 8.98 -1.10 13.22
N GLN A 101 9.99 -1.05 14.09
CA GLN A 101 11.33 -1.50 13.74
C GLN A 101 11.38 -3.00 13.44
N ARG A 102 10.80 -3.81 14.31
CA ARG A 102 10.75 -5.28 14.12
C ARG A 102 10.10 -5.68 12.79
N TRP A 103 8.96 -5.07 12.46
CA TRP A 103 8.24 -5.39 11.24
C TRP A 103 8.88 -4.78 9.99
N PHE A 104 9.53 -3.63 10.13
CA PHE A 104 10.39 -3.09 9.08
C PHE A 104 11.47 -4.10 8.70
N ASP A 105 12.24 -4.57 9.69
CA ASP A 105 13.33 -5.52 9.48
C ASP A 105 12.83 -6.83 8.88
N ALA A 106 11.69 -7.35 9.36
CA ALA A 106 11.08 -8.57 8.86
C ALA A 106 10.63 -8.45 7.41
N ALA A 107 9.97 -7.33 7.04
CA ALA A 107 9.50 -7.08 5.68
C ALA A 107 10.68 -6.95 4.70
N VAL A 108 11.70 -6.17 5.05
CA VAL A 108 12.90 -5.99 4.22
C VAL A 108 13.68 -7.31 4.09
N ALA A 109 13.85 -8.06 5.18
CA ALA A 109 14.54 -9.36 5.14
C ALA A 109 13.79 -10.37 4.25
N SER A 110 12.46 -10.40 4.32
CA SER A 110 11.66 -11.26 3.43
C SER A 110 11.81 -10.86 1.97
N ALA A 111 11.66 -9.58 1.65
CA ALA A 111 11.76 -9.06 0.30
C ALA A 111 13.14 -9.32 -0.34
N ARG A 112 14.22 -9.18 0.43
CA ARG A 112 15.59 -9.39 -0.06
C ARG A 112 15.85 -10.78 -0.64
N ARG A 113 15.09 -11.80 -0.23
CA ARG A 113 15.21 -13.17 -0.78
C ARG A 113 14.80 -13.29 -2.24
N PHE A 114 14.06 -12.31 -2.75
CA PHE A 114 13.55 -12.23 -4.11
C PHE A 114 14.32 -11.23 -4.99
N LEU A 115 15.41 -10.69 -4.48
CA LEU A 115 16.26 -9.73 -5.17
C LEU A 115 17.63 -10.33 -5.45
N ALA A 116 18.36 -9.74 -6.40
CA ALA A 116 19.77 -10.07 -6.58
C ALA A 116 20.51 -9.94 -5.25
N PRO A 117 21.31 -10.95 -4.86
CA PRO A 117 21.97 -10.95 -3.56
C PRO A 117 23.02 -9.85 -3.47
N VAL A 118 23.04 -9.18 -2.34
CA VAL A 118 24.10 -8.22 -1.97
C VAL A 118 24.86 -8.73 -0.77
N GLY A 119 26.14 -8.40 -0.68
CA GLY A 119 27.00 -8.85 0.41
C GLY A 119 26.49 -8.41 1.80
N PRO A 120 26.88 -9.12 2.86
CA PRO A 120 26.52 -8.77 4.23
C PRO A 120 26.92 -7.32 4.56
N GLY A 121 26.02 -6.57 5.21
CA GLY A 121 26.25 -5.18 5.62
C GLY A 121 26.25 -4.14 4.49
N VAL A 122 26.16 -4.55 3.22
CA VAL A 122 26.21 -3.62 2.08
C VAL A 122 24.97 -2.73 2.02
N LEU A 123 23.78 -3.31 2.20
CA LEU A 123 22.54 -2.54 2.22
C LEU A 123 22.46 -1.62 3.43
N GLU A 124 22.84 -2.13 4.59
CA GLU A 124 22.87 -1.39 5.86
C GLU A 124 23.81 -0.18 5.75
N ALA A 125 25.01 -0.37 5.19
CA ALA A 125 25.98 0.73 4.96
C ALA A 125 25.52 1.74 3.92
N ALA A 126 24.67 1.34 2.99
CA ALA A 126 24.11 2.23 1.98
C ALA A 126 22.83 2.96 2.45
N THR A 127 22.18 2.47 3.49
CA THR A 127 20.95 3.07 4.00
C THR A 127 21.25 4.31 4.83
N VAL A 128 20.73 5.46 4.40
CA VAL A 128 20.93 6.77 5.08
C VAL A 128 19.73 7.18 5.92
N ALA A 129 18.54 6.68 5.60
CA ALA A 129 17.32 6.93 6.38
C ALA A 129 16.31 5.80 6.15
N THR A 130 15.47 5.57 7.15
CA THR A 130 14.36 4.61 7.06
C THR A 130 13.09 5.19 7.66
N ASP A 131 11.94 4.80 7.11
CA ASP A 131 10.64 5.01 7.72
C ASP A 131 9.70 3.85 7.36
N MET A 132 8.56 3.79 8.04
CA MET A 132 7.52 2.81 7.77
C MET A 132 6.14 3.42 7.98
N PHE A 133 5.28 3.32 6.98
CA PHE A 133 3.86 3.58 7.11
C PHE A 133 3.16 2.37 7.70
N THR A 134 2.19 2.63 8.58
CA THR A 134 1.31 1.60 9.13
C THR A 134 -0.15 1.94 8.78
N PRO A 135 -1.12 1.04 8.98
CA PRO A 135 -2.53 1.37 8.82
C PRO A 135 -2.98 2.57 9.67
N LEU A 136 -2.35 2.80 10.84
CA LEU A 136 -2.64 3.99 11.66
C LEU A 136 -2.12 5.27 11.01
N THR A 137 -0.96 5.21 10.35
CA THR A 137 -0.43 6.34 9.57
C THR A 137 -1.38 6.71 8.43
N VAL A 138 -1.84 5.71 7.68
CA VAL A 138 -2.81 5.91 6.60
C VAL A 138 -4.09 6.53 7.14
N GLN A 139 -4.68 5.95 8.18
CA GLN A 139 -5.89 6.50 8.81
C GLN A 139 -5.71 7.96 9.24
N ARG A 140 -4.60 8.28 9.90
CA ARG A 140 -4.32 9.62 10.41
C ARG A 140 -4.23 10.68 9.31
N TYR A 141 -3.56 10.36 8.20
CA TYR A 141 -3.25 11.37 7.18
C TYR A 141 -4.23 11.39 6.01
N THR A 142 -4.99 10.31 5.77
CA THR A 142 -5.94 10.24 4.66
C THR A 142 -7.40 10.21 5.10
N GLY A 143 -7.67 9.97 6.39
CA GLY A 143 -9.02 9.78 6.91
C GLY A 143 -9.66 8.44 6.51
N HIS A 144 -8.95 7.56 5.83
CA HIS A 144 -9.48 6.24 5.45
C HIS A 144 -9.80 5.43 6.69
N LEU A 145 -11.03 4.93 6.78
CA LEU A 145 -11.50 4.14 7.91
C LEU A 145 -10.60 2.92 8.12
N ARG A 146 -10.04 2.78 9.32
CA ARG A 146 -9.10 1.71 9.68
C ARG A 146 -7.89 1.58 8.75
N GLY A 147 -7.50 2.66 8.09
CA GLY A 147 -6.39 2.65 7.14
C GLY A 147 -6.60 1.77 5.92
N ALA A 148 -7.86 1.43 5.58
CA ALA A 148 -8.19 0.61 4.42
C ALA A 148 -7.89 1.38 3.12
N ILE A 149 -7.01 0.81 2.29
CA ILE A 149 -6.55 1.47 1.06
C ILE A 149 -7.50 1.19 -0.11
N TYR A 150 -8.05 -0.03 -0.18
CA TYR A 150 -8.90 -0.44 -1.29
C TYR A 150 -10.40 -0.25 -1.04
N GLY A 151 -10.78 0.49 0.00
CA GLY A 151 -12.17 0.76 0.35
C GLY A 151 -12.95 -0.50 0.77
N ALA A 152 -14.28 -0.44 0.64
CA ALA A 152 -15.15 -1.56 1.00
C ALA A 152 -14.95 -2.76 0.05
N PRO A 153 -15.04 -4.02 0.55
CA PRO A 153 -14.96 -5.22 -0.29
C PRO A 153 -16.05 -5.27 -1.36
N ARG A 154 -17.28 -4.89 -0.99
CA ARG A 154 -18.38 -4.76 -1.92
C ARG A 154 -18.29 -3.47 -2.70
N LYS A 155 -18.08 -3.58 -4.03
CA LYS A 155 -17.98 -2.44 -4.94
C LYS A 155 -19.34 -2.03 -5.49
N ILE A 156 -19.61 -0.72 -5.50
CA ILE A 156 -20.83 -0.13 -6.07
C ILE A 156 -20.49 0.42 -7.46
N ARG A 157 -20.49 -0.47 -8.46
CA ARG A 157 -19.97 -0.21 -9.79
C ARG A 157 -20.67 0.92 -10.54
N ASP A 158 -21.96 1.12 -10.33
CA ASP A 158 -22.76 2.21 -10.91
C ASP A 158 -22.69 3.52 -10.09
N GLY A 159 -21.94 3.50 -9.00
CA GLY A 159 -21.76 4.65 -8.10
C GLY A 159 -23.01 5.07 -7.32
N ARG A 160 -24.16 4.41 -7.49
CA ARG A 160 -25.42 4.83 -6.87
C ARG A 160 -25.43 4.58 -5.37
N THR A 161 -25.86 5.59 -4.64
CA THR A 161 -26.14 5.50 -3.19
C THR A 161 -27.65 5.49 -2.94
N PRO A 162 -28.10 5.26 -1.69
CA PRO A 162 -29.48 5.46 -1.32
C PRO A 162 -29.98 6.92 -1.46
N TYR A 163 -29.09 7.85 -1.70
CA TYR A 163 -29.40 9.28 -1.87
C TYR A 163 -29.35 9.64 -3.36
N ASN A 164 -30.42 10.26 -3.89
CA ASN A 164 -30.58 10.54 -5.30
C ASN A 164 -29.52 11.53 -5.86
N ASN A 165 -28.93 12.34 -5.00
CA ASN A 165 -27.97 13.39 -5.36
C ASN A 165 -26.54 13.09 -4.92
N LEU A 166 -26.26 11.85 -4.51
CA LEU A 166 -24.93 11.44 -4.06
C LEU A 166 -24.45 10.21 -4.84
N ILE A 167 -23.37 10.38 -5.57
CA ILE A 167 -22.75 9.33 -6.39
C ILE A 167 -21.34 9.04 -5.85
N LEU A 168 -21.01 7.76 -5.68
CA LEU A 168 -19.69 7.30 -5.30
C LEU A 168 -18.75 7.22 -6.51
N ILE A 169 -17.49 7.60 -6.29
CA ILE A 169 -16.42 7.48 -7.26
C ILE A 169 -15.18 6.84 -6.59
N GLY A 170 -14.22 6.37 -7.38
CA GLY A 170 -12.93 5.88 -6.90
C GLY A 170 -12.96 4.43 -6.42
N THR A 171 -12.26 4.16 -5.32
CA THR A 171 -12.01 2.80 -4.83
C THR A 171 -13.26 2.02 -4.45
N ASP A 172 -14.25 2.67 -3.90
CA ASP A 172 -15.53 2.01 -3.53
C ASP A 172 -16.41 1.68 -4.74
N GLN A 173 -16.19 2.33 -5.87
CA GLN A 173 -16.76 1.93 -7.14
C GLN A 173 -16.00 0.76 -7.80
N GLY A 174 -14.74 0.55 -7.44
CA GLY A 174 -13.87 -0.52 -7.95
C GLY A 174 -12.73 -0.03 -8.85
N TYR A 175 -12.48 1.27 -8.88
CA TYR A 175 -11.37 1.85 -9.63
C TYR A 175 -10.24 2.22 -8.68
N LEU A 176 -9.05 1.69 -8.94
CA LEU A 176 -7.89 1.82 -8.04
C LEU A 176 -6.87 2.82 -8.57
N GLY A 177 -6.15 3.43 -7.62
CA GLY A 177 -5.08 4.39 -7.89
C GLY A 177 -5.59 5.72 -8.43
N ILE A 178 -4.66 6.61 -8.76
CA ILE A 178 -4.96 7.98 -9.21
C ILE A 178 -5.72 7.96 -10.55
N THR A 179 -5.20 7.22 -11.54
CA THR A 179 -5.81 7.12 -12.87
C THR A 179 -7.19 6.48 -12.80
N GLY A 180 -7.35 5.39 -12.05
CA GLY A 180 -8.64 4.74 -11.86
C GLY A 180 -9.68 5.67 -11.22
N SER A 181 -9.29 6.39 -10.18
CA SER A 181 -10.20 7.34 -9.51
C SER A 181 -10.61 8.51 -10.43
N MET A 182 -9.71 9.02 -11.27
CA MET A 182 -10.03 10.03 -12.27
C MET A 182 -11.03 9.50 -13.31
N LEU A 183 -10.77 8.31 -13.88
CA LEU A 183 -11.66 7.67 -14.83
C LEU A 183 -13.04 7.39 -14.23
N SER A 184 -13.10 6.95 -12.99
CA SER A 184 -14.33 6.78 -12.23
C SER A 184 -15.15 8.08 -12.18
N GLY A 185 -14.51 9.20 -11.85
CA GLY A 185 -15.17 10.52 -11.84
C GLY A 185 -15.74 10.91 -13.19
N ILE A 186 -14.96 10.74 -14.26
CA ILE A 186 -15.40 11.02 -15.64
C ILE A 186 -16.60 10.14 -16.03
N MET A 187 -16.52 8.82 -15.74
CA MET A 187 -17.60 7.90 -16.08
C MET A 187 -18.90 8.23 -15.35
N MET A 188 -18.82 8.51 -14.06
CA MET A 188 -20.02 8.84 -13.26
C MET A 188 -20.61 10.17 -13.63
N ALA A 189 -19.81 11.18 -13.95
CA ALA A 189 -20.29 12.46 -14.46
C ALA A 189 -21.01 12.27 -15.80
N ASN A 190 -20.45 11.52 -16.72
CA ASN A 190 -21.10 11.20 -17.99
C ASN A 190 -22.43 10.46 -17.79
N GLN A 191 -22.42 9.40 -16.98
CA GLN A 191 -23.59 8.54 -16.81
C GLN A 191 -24.74 9.22 -16.05
N HIS A 192 -24.45 9.99 -15.02
CA HIS A 192 -25.48 10.48 -14.09
C HIS A 192 -25.77 11.97 -14.22
N VAL A 193 -24.93 12.75 -14.91
CA VAL A 193 -25.10 14.20 -15.04
C VAL A 193 -25.24 14.60 -16.50
N LEU A 194 -24.28 14.24 -17.36
CA LEU A 194 -24.22 14.76 -18.72
C LEU A 194 -25.11 14.00 -19.71
N GLN A 195 -25.33 12.69 -19.49
CA GLN A 195 -26.16 11.84 -20.36
C GLN A 195 -27.50 11.45 -19.72
N ALA A 196 -27.74 11.85 -18.48
CA ALA A 196 -29.04 11.68 -17.84
C ALA A 196 -30.07 12.59 -18.54
N ARG A 197 -30.88 12.01 -19.43
CA ARG A 197 -32.09 12.62 -20.06
C ARG A 197 -33.33 12.08 -19.39
#